data_5e1e87a4bf6d3fbf1853dab6d8a95ae2
#
_entry.id   5e1e87a4bf6d3fbf1853dab6d8a95ae2
#
_cell.length_a   1.000
_cell.length_b   1.000
_cell.length_c   1.000
_cell.angle_alpha   90.00
_cell.angle_beta   90.00
_cell.angle_gamma   90.00
#
_symmetry.space_group_name_H-M   'P 1'
#
loop_
_entity.id
_entity.type
_entity.pdbx_description
1 polymer ?
#
loop_
_entity_poly.entity_id
_entity_poly.type
_entity_poly.pdbx_seq_one_letter_code
_entity_poly.pdbx_strand_id
1 'polypeptide(L)'
;MEVPVLIVGAGPVGLTMAALLADQGIASLLVEQRDGLHQAPQAHVVSARTREILASLGIADEALARVTTPPADARYVTWRRNLAEEDIARIEIGGEARFVQLDSVSGKRSANVPQHHLERVLFDALAGRTHCETRFGQTWRAAEEEGDRVVSRIEDAASGEVYAVRSQWLLAADGASSSVRRGAGIAMAGDTNLAHMVTVNFEADLRPLVKDSPSILFWTLSAKAPGTFIVHDAARYAVFMTPYFPPHEQPADFPVARCERMLRAALGTAEVPFRITSLSHWTMQAHVADRYRQGRTLLVGDAAHRFPPTGGLGLNTGIADAHNLAWKLALVMQGRAGEGLIDTYGAERRPVAVANCEASVKNFHKMREVTAAMGIDDRRLPLLGRVRSSAPARALPGAVRSAIGGLFVAPVEWRTRRIAKAASVRCAAIRQRVQRAAEDQMAHFSTVGLDLGHAYEGAAVRGDGTTAPVAPDPVRDVCQSLTPGARWPHFHLAPDAGVAYRTSSHELLKPGHFLLAGMGRHGPACERLAASLGLAVVGVNLDLAASHKALAQLIAWNDGQTDATLLVRPDGHIAWRSTAPQPPSLDEVSAALCAILQITPSRLLQPLDNKDMQ
;
A
#
# COMPACT_ATOMS: atom_id res chain seq x y z
N MET A 1 -25.34 -15.75 15.47
CA MET A 1 -24.91 -16.00 14.09
C MET A 1 -23.57 -16.70 14.10
N GLU A 2 -23.32 -17.63 13.18
CA GLU A 2 -22.03 -18.33 13.07
C GLU A 2 -21.49 -18.18 11.65
N VAL A 3 -20.18 -17.89 11.53
CA VAL A 3 -19.48 -17.70 10.26
C VAL A 3 -18.04 -18.23 10.37
N PRO A 4 -17.42 -18.75 9.30
CA PRO A 4 -16.04 -19.20 9.35
C PRO A 4 -15.06 -18.06 9.70
N VAL A 5 -15.19 -16.90 9.06
CA VAL A 5 -14.31 -15.72 9.27
C VAL A 5 -15.14 -14.47 9.47
N LEU A 6 -14.84 -13.72 10.53
CA LEU A 6 -15.33 -12.36 10.73
C LEU A 6 -14.23 -11.36 10.37
N ILE A 7 -14.52 -10.45 9.44
CA ILE A 7 -13.63 -9.36 9.04
C ILE A 7 -14.22 -8.05 9.57
N VAL A 8 -13.44 -7.26 10.30
CA VAL A 8 -13.88 -5.97 10.83
C VAL A 8 -13.19 -4.85 10.05
N GLY A 9 -13.99 -4.06 9.33
CA GLY A 9 -13.57 -2.92 8.53
C GLY A 9 -13.63 -3.17 7.02
N ALA A 10 -14.49 -2.42 6.29
CA ALA A 10 -14.66 -2.47 4.84
C ALA A 10 -13.80 -1.41 4.11
N GLY A 11 -12.59 -1.15 4.59
CA GLY A 11 -11.57 -0.42 3.83
C GLY A 11 -10.94 -1.30 2.75
N PRO A 12 -9.98 -0.76 1.95
CA PRO A 12 -9.39 -1.50 0.83
C PRO A 12 -8.81 -2.86 1.22
N VAL A 13 -8.22 -2.95 2.42
CA VAL A 13 -7.59 -4.18 2.92
C VAL A 13 -8.64 -5.24 3.28
N GLY A 14 -9.71 -4.84 4.01
CA GLY A 14 -10.79 -5.76 4.38
C GLY A 14 -11.58 -6.26 3.17
N LEU A 15 -11.87 -5.36 2.20
CA LEU A 15 -12.50 -5.74 0.93
C LEU A 15 -11.64 -6.70 0.11
N THR A 16 -10.32 -6.46 0.04
CA THR A 16 -9.38 -7.36 -0.63
C THR A 16 -9.31 -8.71 0.06
N MET A 17 -9.26 -8.74 1.40
CA MET A 17 -9.24 -9.98 2.17
C MET A 17 -10.50 -10.80 1.94
N ALA A 18 -11.67 -10.16 1.97
CA ALA A 18 -12.95 -10.81 1.71
C ALA A 18 -13.01 -11.43 0.30
N ALA A 19 -12.52 -10.70 -0.71
CA ALA A 19 -12.46 -11.20 -2.08
C ALA A 19 -11.52 -12.40 -2.22
N LEU A 20 -10.31 -12.32 -1.63
CA LEU A 20 -9.32 -13.41 -1.67
C LEU A 20 -9.82 -14.68 -0.97
N LEU A 21 -10.51 -14.56 0.15
CA LEU A 21 -11.10 -15.69 0.87
C LEU A 21 -12.27 -16.29 0.07
N ALA A 22 -13.13 -15.45 -0.49
CA ALA A 22 -14.27 -15.90 -1.29
C ALA A 22 -13.81 -16.69 -2.54
N ASP A 23 -12.74 -16.23 -3.23
CA ASP A 23 -12.16 -16.95 -4.38
C ASP A 23 -11.56 -18.32 -4.00
N GLN A 24 -11.31 -18.55 -2.71
CA GLN A 24 -10.85 -19.83 -2.16
C GLN A 24 -11.95 -20.63 -1.45
N GLY A 25 -13.23 -20.23 -1.61
CA GLY A 25 -14.38 -20.92 -1.06
C GLY A 25 -14.55 -20.75 0.46
N ILE A 26 -13.88 -19.79 1.09
CA ILE A 26 -14.01 -19.51 2.52
C ILE A 26 -15.06 -18.43 2.75
N ALA A 27 -16.13 -18.80 3.46
CA ALA A 27 -17.20 -17.87 3.79
C ALA A 27 -16.75 -16.85 4.85
N SER A 28 -17.10 -15.58 4.64
CA SER A 28 -16.79 -14.50 5.57
C SER A 28 -17.94 -13.51 5.73
N LEU A 29 -18.03 -12.94 6.93
CA LEU A 29 -18.85 -11.77 7.23
C LEU A 29 -17.91 -10.55 7.36
N LEU A 30 -18.10 -9.55 6.50
CA LEU A 30 -17.41 -8.27 6.57
C LEU A 30 -18.34 -7.24 7.23
N VAL A 31 -17.93 -6.66 8.36
CA VAL A 31 -18.68 -5.63 9.08
C VAL A 31 -17.96 -4.29 9.03
N GLU A 32 -18.72 -3.21 8.84
CA GLU A 32 -18.22 -1.85 8.76
C GLU A 32 -19.11 -0.91 9.59
N GLN A 33 -18.47 -0.09 10.44
CA GLN A 33 -19.20 0.84 11.32
C GLN A 33 -19.87 2.00 10.58
N ARG A 34 -19.35 2.40 9.42
CA ARG A 34 -19.96 3.43 8.57
C ARG A 34 -21.22 2.86 7.90
N ASP A 35 -22.08 3.75 7.47
CA ASP A 35 -23.30 3.43 6.71
C ASP A 35 -23.03 3.10 5.24
N GLY A 36 -21.78 3.22 4.79
CA GLY A 36 -21.35 2.92 3.43
C GLY A 36 -19.84 3.06 3.23
N LEU A 37 -19.41 3.01 1.98
CA LEU A 37 -18.01 3.20 1.60
C LEU A 37 -17.52 4.62 1.90
N HIS A 38 -16.23 4.77 2.03
CA HIS A 38 -15.62 6.08 2.28
C HIS A 38 -15.90 7.05 1.11
N GLN A 39 -16.20 8.31 1.43
CA GLN A 39 -16.57 9.32 0.43
C GLN A 39 -15.44 10.32 0.13
N ALA A 40 -14.40 10.35 0.95
CA ALA A 40 -13.29 11.30 0.81
C ALA A 40 -11.98 10.58 0.42
N PRO A 41 -11.15 11.18 -0.43
CA PRO A 41 -9.84 10.62 -0.77
C PRO A 41 -8.92 10.62 0.46
N GLN A 42 -8.24 9.51 0.70
CA GLN A 42 -7.19 9.36 1.71
C GLN A 42 -5.87 8.97 1.05
N ALA A 43 -5.59 7.67 0.87
CA ALA A 43 -4.50 7.22 0.04
C ALA A 43 -4.85 7.34 -1.46
N HIS A 44 -3.82 7.38 -2.32
CA HIS A 44 -4.04 7.46 -3.77
C HIS A 44 -3.01 6.68 -4.59
N VAL A 45 -1.90 6.25 -4.00
CA VAL A 45 -0.89 5.47 -4.72
C VAL A 45 -1.26 4.00 -4.65
N VAL A 46 -1.54 3.41 -5.80
CA VAL A 46 -1.73 1.96 -6.00
C VAL A 46 -0.49 1.44 -6.71
N SER A 47 0.31 0.64 -6.01
CA SER A 47 1.60 0.15 -6.49
C SER A 47 1.46 -0.93 -7.57
N ALA A 48 2.57 -1.26 -8.23
CA ALA A 48 2.61 -2.35 -9.21
C ALA A 48 2.18 -3.67 -8.58
N ARG A 49 2.67 -3.99 -7.37
CA ARG A 49 2.29 -5.21 -6.65
C ARG A 49 0.81 -5.26 -6.32
N THR A 50 0.27 -4.17 -5.83
CA THR A 50 -1.17 -4.08 -5.56
C THR A 50 -1.98 -4.33 -6.82
N ARG A 51 -1.61 -3.75 -7.96
CA ARG A 51 -2.30 -3.99 -9.23
C ARG A 51 -2.20 -5.44 -9.72
N GLU A 52 -1.10 -6.14 -9.45
CA GLU A 52 -1.00 -7.59 -9.71
C GLU A 52 -2.00 -8.37 -8.86
N ILE A 53 -2.11 -8.03 -7.57
CA ILE A 53 -3.07 -8.65 -6.65
C ILE A 53 -4.52 -8.39 -7.11
N LEU A 54 -4.83 -7.15 -7.48
CA LEU A 54 -6.16 -6.81 -8.01
C LEU A 54 -6.47 -7.55 -9.32
N ALA A 55 -5.48 -7.70 -10.20
CA ALA A 55 -5.65 -8.49 -11.43
C ALA A 55 -5.90 -9.97 -11.13
N SER A 56 -5.25 -10.56 -10.11
CA SER A 56 -5.51 -11.95 -9.69
C SER A 56 -6.93 -12.14 -9.15
N LEU A 57 -7.57 -11.07 -8.65
CA LEU A 57 -8.98 -11.04 -8.25
C LEU A 57 -9.95 -10.83 -9.43
N GLY A 58 -9.45 -10.81 -10.67
CA GLY A 58 -10.27 -10.58 -11.86
C GLY A 58 -10.69 -9.12 -12.06
N ILE A 59 -10.09 -8.18 -11.32
CA ILE A 59 -10.35 -6.74 -11.51
C ILE A 59 -9.60 -6.28 -12.76
N ALA A 60 -10.37 -5.97 -13.80
CA ALA A 60 -9.85 -5.55 -15.09
C ALA A 60 -9.10 -4.20 -15.00
N ASP A 61 -8.05 -4.04 -15.80
CA ASP A 61 -7.28 -2.79 -15.88
C ASP A 61 -8.16 -1.61 -16.31
N GLU A 62 -9.18 -1.83 -17.13
CA GLU A 62 -10.14 -0.82 -17.57
C GLU A 62 -11.00 -0.28 -16.43
N ALA A 63 -11.36 -1.12 -15.46
CA ALA A 63 -12.11 -0.69 -14.29
C ALA A 63 -11.29 0.29 -13.42
N LEU A 64 -10.00 0.00 -13.25
CA LEU A 64 -9.07 0.90 -12.56
C LEU A 64 -8.74 2.15 -13.39
N ALA A 65 -8.58 2.02 -14.70
CA ALA A 65 -8.27 3.14 -15.58
C ALA A 65 -9.33 4.24 -15.55
N ARG A 66 -10.61 3.88 -15.41
CA ARG A 66 -11.74 4.83 -15.32
C ARG A 66 -11.68 5.74 -14.09
N VAL A 67 -11.02 5.29 -13.03
CA VAL A 67 -10.92 5.98 -11.74
C VAL A 67 -9.51 6.43 -11.41
N THR A 68 -8.55 6.18 -12.30
CA THR A 68 -7.15 6.57 -12.17
C THR A 68 -6.98 8.01 -12.65
N THR A 69 -6.24 8.83 -11.89
CA THR A 69 -5.75 10.12 -12.40
C THR A 69 -4.92 9.87 -13.67
N PRO A 70 -5.25 10.49 -14.81
CA PRO A 70 -4.52 10.27 -16.05
C PRO A 70 -3.01 10.52 -15.87
N PRO A 71 -2.12 9.67 -16.39
CA PRO A 71 -0.67 9.87 -16.26
C PRO A 71 -0.17 11.23 -16.75
N ALA A 72 -0.84 11.80 -17.76
CA ALA A 72 -0.54 13.13 -18.26
C ALA A 72 -0.80 14.22 -17.21
N ASP A 73 -1.76 14.04 -16.30
CA ASP A 73 -2.12 14.97 -15.23
C ASP A 73 -1.29 14.75 -13.95
N ALA A 74 -0.60 13.62 -13.85
CA ALA A 74 0.20 13.21 -12.69
C ALA A 74 1.70 13.08 -13.03
N ARG A 75 2.19 13.84 -14.02
CA ARG A 75 3.55 13.70 -14.55
C ARG A 75 4.63 14.14 -13.58
N TYR A 76 4.33 15.20 -12.77
CA TYR A 76 5.32 15.85 -11.92
C TYR A 76 4.92 15.87 -10.45
N VAL A 77 5.90 16.17 -9.62
CA VAL A 77 5.78 16.73 -8.27
C VAL A 77 6.48 18.07 -8.26
N THR A 78 5.79 19.10 -7.76
CA THR A 78 6.19 20.49 -7.97
C THR A 78 6.22 21.27 -6.66
N TRP A 79 7.22 22.15 -6.51
CA TRP A 79 7.34 23.09 -5.40
C TRP A 79 7.09 24.50 -5.91
N ARG A 80 6.08 25.16 -5.34
CA ARG A 80 5.68 26.53 -5.66
C ARG A 80 5.55 27.36 -4.40
N ARG A 81 5.53 28.67 -4.51
CA ARG A 81 5.16 29.49 -3.37
C ARG A 81 3.66 29.38 -3.06
N ASN A 82 2.83 29.46 -4.05
CA ASN A 82 1.41 29.13 -4.07
C ASN A 82 1.07 28.57 -5.46
N LEU A 83 -0.16 28.09 -5.65
CA LEU A 83 -0.50 27.36 -6.87
C LEU A 83 -0.52 28.24 -8.14
N ALA A 84 -0.81 29.54 -8.00
CA ALA A 84 -0.85 30.49 -9.12
C ALA A 84 0.54 30.99 -9.58
N GLU A 85 1.61 30.70 -8.83
CA GLU A 85 2.96 31.14 -9.19
C GLU A 85 3.74 30.07 -9.93
N GLU A 86 4.87 30.46 -10.53
CA GLU A 86 5.79 29.59 -11.25
C GLU A 86 6.44 28.55 -10.35
N ASP A 87 6.91 27.47 -10.98
CA ASP A 87 7.65 26.41 -10.31
C ASP A 87 8.98 26.94 -9.75
N ILE A 88 9.24 26.70 -8.48
CA ILE A 88 10.56 26.89 -7.87
C ILE A 88 11.44 25.68 -8.15
N ALA A 89 10.87 24.49 -8.05
CA ALA A 89 11.47 23.22 -8.44
C ALA A 89 10.39 22.23 -8.86
N ARG A 90 10.76 21.26 -9.67
CA ARG A 90 9.89 20.12 -10.03
C ARG A 90 10.72 18.89 -10.33
N ILE A 91 10.13 17.73 -10.11
CA ILE A 91 10.68 16.42 -10.50
C ILE A 91 9.65 15.67 -11.34
N GLU A 92 10.14 14.94 -12.32
CA GLU A 92 9.31 14.08 -13.17
C GLU A 92 9.20 12.70 -12.53
N ILE A 93 7.98 12.29 -12.23
CA ILE A 93 7.68 10.98 -11.63
C ILE A 93 6.98 10.02 -12.59
N GLY A 94 6.46 10.52 -13.70
CA GLY A 94 5.75 9.79 -14.76
C GLY A 94 6.52 9.68 -16.08
N GLY A 95 7.87 9.74 -16.04
CA GLY A 95 8.72 9.69 -17.23
C GLY A 95 8.92 8.29 -17.80
N GLU A 96 9.29 8.22 -19.08
CA GLU A 96 9.47 6.97 -19.85
C GLU A 96 10.49 6.02 -19.19
N ALA A 97 11.60 6.54 -18.69
CA ALA A 97 12.64 5.73 -18.03
C ALA A 97 12.10 4.93 -16.82
N ARG A 98 11.18 5.53 -16.06
CA ARG A 98 10.52 4.84 -14.95
C ARG A 98 9.57 3.75 -15.42
N PHE A 99 8.85 3.99 -16.51
CA PHE A 99 7.97 2.97 -17.10
C PHE A 99 8.77 1.78 -17.60
N VAL A 100 9.89 2.01 -18.27
CA VAL A 100 10.82 0.94 -18.71
C VAL A 100 11.32 0.11 -17.51
N GLN A 101 11.70 0.77 -16.41
CA GLN A 101 12.13 0.07 -15.19
C GLN A 101 10.99 -0.80 -14.63
N LEU A 102 9.78 -0.27 -14.50
CA LEU A 102 8.63 -1.01 -14.00
C LEU A 102 8.27 -2.19 -14.93
N ASP A 103 8.24 -1.95 -16.23
CA ASP A 103 7.93 -2.97 -17.23
C ASP A 103 8.95 -4.12 -17.27
N SER A 104 10.17 -3.90 -16.73
CA SER A 104 11.18 -4.95 -16.61
C SER A 104 10.98 -5.87 -15.40
N VAL A 105 10.22 -5.46 -14.38
CA VAL A 105 10.08 -6.18 -13.11
C VAL A 105 8.62 -6.50 -12.75
N SER A 106 7.65 -5.95 -13.50
CA SER A 106 6.22 -6.19 -13.32
C SER A 106 5.46 -6.04 -14.63
N GLY A 107 4.42 -6.83 -14.84
CA GLY A 107 3.45 -6.65 -15.92
C GLY A 107 2.46 -5.51 -15.66
N LYS A 108 2.56 -4.83 -14.52
CA LYS A 108 1.66 -3.75 -14.10
C LYS A 108 2.47 -2.51 -13.69
N ARG A 109 1.92 -1.33 -13.99
CA ARG A 109 2.50 -0.05 -13.57
C ARG A 109 1.74 0.50 -12.38
N SER A 110 2.40 1.28 -11.51
CA SER A 110 1.73 2.00 -10.44
C SER A 110 0.72 3.01 -10.99
N ALA A 111 -0.35 3.29 -10.24
CA ALA A 111 -1.41 4.21 -10.61
C ALA A 111 -1.78 5.14 -9.46
N ASN A 112 -2.32 6.32 -9.77
CA ASN A 112 -2.90 7.22 -8.79
C ASN A 112 -4.42 7.05 -8.79
N VAL A 113 -4.93 6.24 -7.87
CA VAL A 113 -6.36 5.95 -7.69
C VAL A 113 -6.78 6.45 -6.32
N PRO A 114 -7.63 7.47 -6.21
CA PRO A 114 -8.16 7.90 -4.92
C PRO A 114 -8.82 6.75 -4.17
N GLN A 115 -8.52 6.60 -2.88
CA GLN A 115 -8.92 5.43 -2.08
C GLN A 115 -10.42 5.13 -2.15
N HIS A 116 -11.29 6.16 -2.09
CA HIS A 116 -12.73 5.96 -2.14
C HIS A 116 -13.21 5.36 -3.47
N HIS A 117 -12.53 5.64 -4.57
CA HIS A 117 -12.80 5.00 -5.87
C HIS A 117 -12.26 3.56 -5.90
N LEU A 118 -11.10 3.31 -5.31
CA LEU A 118 -10.56 1.95 -5.18
C LEU A 118 -11.48 1.08 -4.32
N GLU A 119 -11.99 1.60 -3.20
CA GLU A 119 -12.97 0.90 -2.34
C GLU A 119 -14.22 0.53 -3.13
N ARG A 120 -14.71 1.43 -3.99
CA ARG A 120 -15.86 1.13 -4.85
C ARG A 120 -15.58 0.01 -5.84
N VAL A 121 -14.44 0.05 -6.53
CA VAL A 121 -14.03 -1.02 -7.47
C VAL A 121 -13.90 -2.37 -6.76
N LEU A 122 -13.29 -2.39 -5.56
CA LEU A 122 -13.17 -3.60 -4.74
C LEU A 122 -14.52 -4.12 -4.26
N PHE A 123 -15.40 -3.22 -3.82
CA PHE A 123 -16.74 -3.60 -3.37
C PHE A 123 -17.60 -4.15 -4.51
N ASP A 124 -17.56 -3.51 -5.67
CA ASP A 124 -18.28 -4.00 -6.86
C ASP A 124 -17.74 -5.37 -7.31
N ALA A 125 -16.44 -5.63 -7.12
CA ALA A 125 -15.86 -6.94 -7.38
C ALA A 125 -16.36 -8.04 -6.43
N LEU A 126 -16.85 -7.69 -5.23
CA LEU A 126 -17.49 -8.66 -4.31
C LEU A 126 -18.89 -9.06 -4.74
N ALA A 127 -19.61 -8.24 -5.51
CA ALA A 127 -21.02 -8.44 -5.84
C ALA A 127 -21.33 -9.79 -6.54
N GLY A 128 -20.35 -10.41 -7.20
CA GLY A 128 -20.47 -11.72 -7.85
C GLY A 128 -19.99 -12.91 -7.00
N ARG A 129 -19.52 -12.68 -5.76
CA ARG A 129 -18.92 -13.70 -4.88
C ARG A 129 -19.91 -14.16 -3.81
N THR A 130 -20.27 -15.43 -3.83
CA THR A 130 -21.28 -16.01 -2.93
C THR A 130 -20.79 -16.23 -1.50
N HIS A 131 -19.47 -16.25 -1.28
CA HIS A 131 -18.86 -16.54 0.02
C HIS A 131 -18.54 -15.29 0.86
N CYS A 132 -19.08 -14.12 0.53
CA CYS A 132 -18.87 -12.91 1.30
C CYS A 132 -20.18 -12.16 1.52
N GLU A 133 -20.54 -11.95 2.79
CA GLU A 133 -21.59 -11.05 3.19
C GLU A 133 -20.98 -9.76 3.74
N THR A 134 -21.44 -8.59 3.29
CA THR A 134 -21.00 -7.28 3.80
C THR A 134 -22.15 -6.57 4.49
N ARG A 135 -21.93 -6.11 5.73
CA ARG A 135 -22.88 -5.33 6.51
C ARG A 135 -22.28 -3.99 6.92
N PHE A 136 -22.92 -2.92 6.51
CA PHE A 136 -22.62 -1.55 6.93
C PHE A 136 -23.43 -1.16 8.18
N GLY A 137 -23.02 -0.08 8.88
CA GLY A 137 -23.65 0.36 10.12
C GLY A 137 -23.43 -0.62 11.28
N GLN A 138 -22.44 -1.49 11.21
CA GLN A 138 -22.15 -2.54 12.19
C GLN A 138 -20.86 -2.24 12.94
N THR A 139 -20.94 -1.91 14.22
CA THR A 139 -19.78 -1.57 15.04
C THR A 139 -19.34 -2.76 15.89
N TRP A 140 -18.12 -3.24 15.68
CA TRP A 140 -17.50 -4.21 16.57
C TRP A 140 -17.20 -3.59 17.94
N ARG A 141 -17.59 -4.27 19.02
CA ARG A 141 -17.46 -3.76 20.41
C ARG A 141 -16.44 -4.53 21.23
N ALA A 142 -16.49 -5.85 21.20
CA ALA A 142 -15.63 -6.72 21.99
C ALA A 142 -15.58 -8.12 21.37
N ALA A 143 -14.59 -8.93 21.76
CA ALA A 143 -14.57 -10.36 21.48
C ALA A 143 -13.95 -11.13 22.66
N GLU A 144 -14.36 -12.37 22.80
CA GLU A 144 -13.83 -13.35 23.73
C GLU A 144 -13.52 -14.66 23.00
N GLU A 145 -12.40 -15.32 23.32
CA GLU A 145 -12.08 -16.63 22.77
C GLU A 145 -12.78 -17.72 23.58
N GLU A 146 -13.56 -18.57 22.93
CA GLU A 146 -14.25 -19.73 23.50
C GLU A 146 -13.78 -21.02 22.79
N GLY A 147 -12.76 -21.66 23.33
CA GLY A 147 -12.18 -22.87 22.74
C GLY A 147 -11.55 -22.61 21.39
N ASP A 148 -12.12 -23.18 20.32
CA ASP A 148 -11.67 -23.01 18.94
C ASP A 148 -12.39 -21.89 18.18
N ARG A 149 -13.14 -21.03 18.87
CA ARG A 149 -13.97 -19.94 18.31
C ARG A 149 -13.66 -18.60 18.97
N VAL A 150 -14.01 -17.55 18.24
CA VAL A 150 -14.06 -16.17 18.75
C VAL A 150 -15.52 -15.72 18.74
N VAL A 151 -16.01 -15.25 19.87
CA VAL A 151 -17.36 -14.69 20.01
C VAL A 151 -17.24 -13.17 20.03
N SER A 152 -17.59 -12.53 18.93
CA SER A 152 -17.58 -11.08 18.76
C SER A 152 -18.95 -10.47 19.05
N ARG A 153 -18.98 -9.31 19.72
CA ARG A 153 -20.20 -8.51 19.95
C ARG A 153 -20.23 -7.38 18.93
N ILE A 154 -21.27 -7.36 18.12
CA ILE A 154 -21.51 -6.36 17.08
C ILE A 154 -22.74 -5.55 17.45
N GLU A 155 -22.66 -4.23 17.36
CA GLU A 155 -23.78 -3.30 17.54
C GLU A 155 -24.25 -2.80 16.17
N ASP A 156 -25.52 -2.97 15.89
CA ASP A 156 -26.20 -2.39 14.74
C ASP A 156 -26.55 -0.93 15.04
N ALA A 157 -26.00 -0.01 14.26
CA ALA A 157 -26.18 1.43 14.48
C ALA A 157 -27.61 1.93 14.23
N ALA A 158 -28.40 1.20 13.42
CA ALA A 158 -29.76 1.59 13.08
C ALA A 158 -30.76 1.19 14.19
N SER A 159 -30.59 0.02 14.79
CA SER A 159 -31.48 -0.50 15.84
C SER A 159 -30.93 -0.29 17.26
N GLY A 160 -29.62 -0.10 17.43
CA GLY A 160 -28.93 -0.14 18.72
C GLY A 160 -28.81 -1.55 19.33
N GLU A 161 -29.23 -2.59 18.60
CA GLU A 161 -29.16 -3.96 19.06
C GLU A 161 -27.71 -4.46 19.05
N VAL A 162 -27.32 -5.17 20.14
CA VAL A 162 -26.03 -5.85 20.21
C VAL A 162 -26.25 -7.34 20.05
N TYR A 163 -25.65 -7.94 19.04
CA TYR A 163 -25.73 -9.36 18.76
C TYR A 163 -24.35 -10.03 18.74
N ALA A 164 -24.34 -11.36 18.91
CA ALA A 164 -23.12 -12.15 18.91
C ALA A 164 -22.87 -12.79 17.54
N VAL A 165 -21.60 -12.71 17.08
CA VAL A 165 -21.08 -13.44 15.92
C VAL A 165 -19.99 -14.39 16.40
N ARG A 166 -20.19 -15.70 16.17
CA ARG A 166 -19.19 -16.74 16.42
C ARG A 166 -18.41 -17.01 15.15
N SER A 167 -17.09 -16.92 15.21
CA SER A 167 -16.22 -17.19 14.07
C SER A 167 -15.03 -18.08 14.46
N GLN A 168 -14.46 -18.80 13.50
CA GLN A 168 -13.20 -19.52 13.73
C GLN A 168 -12.02 -18.53 13.78
N TRP A 169 -12.09 -17.47 12.97
CA TRP A 169 -11.06 -16.44 12.92
C TRP A 169 -11.69 -15.05 12.92
N LEU A 170 -11.04 -14.14 13.63
CA LEU A 170 -11.34 -12.70 13.65
C LEU A 170 -10.20 -11.93 12.97
N LEU A 171 -10.50 -11.22 11.89
CA LEU A 171 -9.55 -10.42 11.14
C LEU A 171 -9.79 -8.92 11.40
N ALA A 172 -8.80 -8.26 11.97
CA ALA A 172 -8.83 -6.83 12.22
C ALA A 172 -8.30 -6.07 11.00
N ALA A 173 -9.20 -5.55 10.18
CA ALA A 173 -8.95 -4.60 9.09
C ALA A 173 -9.56 -3.22 9.39
N ASP A 174 -9.80 -2.92 10.68
CA ASP A 174 -10.52 -1.75 11.22
C ASP A 174 -9.65 -0.50 11.36
N GLY A 175 -8.51 -0.49 10.65
CA GLY A 175 -7.71 0.68 10.39
C GLY A 175 -6.89 1.18 11.59
N ALA A 176 -6.38 2.40 11.45
CA ALA A 176 -5.42 2.99 12.37
C ALA A 176 -5.89 3.01 13.84
N SER A 177 -7.18 3.20 14.08
CA SER A 177 -7.76 3.22 15.42
C SER A 177 -8.33 1.87 15.85
N SER A 178 -7.79 0.78 15.35
CA SER A 178 -8.29 -0.59 15.55
C SER A 178 -8.74 -0.87 16.98
N SER A 179 -10.03 -1.13 17.12
CA SER A 179 -10.65 -1.56 18.37
C SER A 179 -10.35 -3.02 18.63
N VAL A 180 -10.32 -3.83 17.58
CA VAL A 180 -9.99 -5.26 17.65
C VAL A 180 -8.57 -5.46 18.17
N ARG A 181 -7.58 -4.72 17.63
CA ARG A 181 -6.19 -4.80 18.14
C ARG A 181 -6.11 -4.48 19.63
N ARG A 182 -6.77 -3.38 20.06
CA ARG A 182 -6.77 -3.01 21.49
C ARG A 182 -7.46 -4.06 22.35
N GLY A 183 -8.59 -4.60 21.88
CA GLY A 183 -9.29 -5.69 22.57
C GLY A 183 -8.45 -6.95 22.69
N ALA A 184 -7.64 -7.28 21.68
CA ALA A 184 -6.70 -8.40 21.69
C ALA A 184 -5.42 -8.11 22.54
N GLY A 185 -5.26 -6.94 23.13
CA GLY A 185 -4.10 -6.58 23.94
C GLY A 185 -2.78 -6.52 23.15
N ILE A 186 -2.84 -6.22 21.83
CA ILE A 186 -1.66 -6.11 20.98
C ILE A 186 -1.14 -4.66 21.01
N ALA A 187 0.10 -4.49 21.46
CA ALA A 187 0.77 -3.20 21.53
C ALA A 187 1.34 -2.78 20.17
N MET A 188 1.54 -1.46 20.01
CA MET A 188 2.22 -0.87 18.86
C MET A 188 3.56 -0.28 19.31
N ALA A 189 4.61 -0.51 18.54
CA ALA A 189 5.94 0.07 18.77
C ALA A 189 6.26 1.12 17.71
N GLY A 190 6.85 2.24 18.11
CA GLY A 190 7.29 3.32 17.22
C GLY A 190 6.83 4.71 17.66
N ASP A 191 6.99 5.71 16.78
CA ASP A 191 6.69 7.12 17.07
C ASP A 191 5.20 7.42 16.95
N THR A 192 4.64 7.93 18.05
CA THR A 192 3.19 8.23 18.16
C THR A 192 2.81 9.59 17.61
N ASN A 193 3.79 10.49 17.35
CA ASN A 193 3.50 11.91 17.13
C ASN A 193 4.57 12.59 16.26
N LEU A 194 4.61 12.26 14.97
CA LEU A 194 5.55 12.88 14.04
C LEU A 194 5.09 14.25 13.54
N ALA A 195 3.80 14.40 13.25
CA ALA A 195 3.19 15.66 12.83
C ALA A 195 1.68 15.62 13.04
N HIS A 196 1.08 16.81 13.22
CA HIS A 196 -0.37 16.97 13.23
C HIS A 196 -0.81 17.72 11.96
N MET A 197 -1.85 17.22 11.31
CA MET A 197 -2.27 17.68 10.01
C MET A 197 -3.77 18.03 9.99
N VAL A 198 -4.09 19.10 9.26
CA VAL A 198 -5.45 19.39 8.82
C VAL A 198 -5.52 19.03 7.34
N THR A 199 -6.51 18.25 6.98
CA THR A 199 -6.85 17.93 5.60
C THR A 199 -8.12 18.65 5.20
N VAL A 200 -8.05 19.41 4.12
CA VAL A 200 -9.15 20.14 3.51
C VAL A 200 -9.47 19.50 2.17
N ASN A 201 -10.57 18.78 2.10
CA ASN A 201 -11.10 18.29 0.83
C ASN A 201 -11.96 19.39 0.19
N PHE A 202 -11.76 19.68 -1.09
CA PHE A 202 -12.47 20.76 -1.76
C PHE A 202 -12.68 20.48 -3.24
N GLU A 203 -13.73 21.08 -3.78
CA GLU A 203 -14.03 21.10 -5.21
C GLU A 203 -13.58 22.44 -5.80
N ALA A 204 -12.89 22.37 -6.93
CA ALA A 204 -12.48 23.52 -7.73
C ALA A 204 -12.00 23.08 -9.12
N ASP A 205 -12.09 23.96 -10.10
CA ASP A 205 -11.36 23.81 -11.37
C ASP A 205 -9.97 24.43 -11.24
N LEU A 206 -8.97 23.58 -11.06
CA LEU A 206 -7.57 23.97 -10.91
C LEU A 206 -6.79 24.00 -12.25
N ARG A 207 -7.40 23.57 -13.37
CA ARG A 207 -6.73 23.50 -14.68
C ARG A 207 -6.06 24.81 -15.08
N PRO A 208 -6.64 25.99 -14.85
CA PRO A 208 -5.96 27.26 -15.17
C PRO A 208 -4.64 27.46 -14.44
N LEU A 209 -4.47 26.84 -13.25
CA LEU A 209 -3.29 26.99 -12.40
C LEU A 209 -2.22 25.91 -12.63
N VAL A 210 -2.61 24.73 -13.13
CA VAL A 210 -1.72 23.56 -13.16
C VAL A 210 -1.38 23.07 -14.58
N LYS A 211 -1.99 23.59 -15.64
CA LYS A 211 -1.83 23.15 -17.04
C LYS A 211 -0.38 23.10 -17.53
N ASP A 212 0.46 24.04 -17.09
CA ASP A 212 1.84 24.15 -17.55
C ASP A 212 2.81 23.22 -16.79
N SER A 213 2.32 22.63 -15.67
CA SER A 213 3.06 21.70 -14.84
C SER A 213 2.11 20.69 -14.20
N PRO A 214 1.54 19.77 -15.01
CA PRO A 214 0.54 18.81 -14.53
C PRO A 214 1.16 17.87 -13.49
N SER A 215 0.81 18.12 -12.23
CA SER A 215 1.42 17.45 -11.08
C SER A 215 0.36 16.85 -10.18
N ILE A 216 0.63 15.65 -9.68
CA ILE A 216 -0.22 15.03 -8.64
C ILE A 216 -0.04 15.72 -7.29
N LEU A 217 1.17 16.23 -7.01
CA LEU A 217 1.51 16.90 -5.76
C LEU A 217 2.11 18.28 -6.03
N PHE A 218 1.58 19.29 -5.31
CA PHE A 218 2.18 20.62 -5.24
C PHE A 218 2.48 20.98 -3.80
N TRP A 219 3.75 21.19 -3.50
CA TRP A 219 4.21 21.69 -2.22
C TRP A 219 4.17 23.21 -2.21
N THR A 220 3.39 23.81 -1.30
CA THR A 220 3.33 25.27 -1.16
C THR A 220 4.29 25.74 -0.08
N LEU A 221 5.20 26.63 -0.48
CA LEU A 221 6.29 27.14 0.35
C LEU A 221 6.00 28.55 0.92
N SER A 222 4.75 29.02 0.81
CA SER A 222 4.29 30.25 1.44
C SER A 222 4.19 30.08 2.94
N ALA A 223 4.77 31.00 3.71
CA ALA A 223 4.63 31.00 5.15
C ALA A 223 3.19 31.35 5.62
N LYS A 224 2.32 31.87 4.73
CA LYS A 224 0.91 32.15 5.02
C LYS A 224 0.06 30.91 5.01
N ALA A 225 0.39 29.94 4.16
CA ALA A 225 -0.31 28.69 3.99
C ALA A 225 0.66 27.59 3.52
N PRO A 226 1.58 27.14 4.40
CA PRO A 226 2.47 26.03 4.07
C PRO A 226 1.64 24.77 3.99
N GLY A 227 1.88 23.94 2.97
CA GLY A 227 1.12 22.70 2.84
C GLY A 227 1.38 21.97 1.53
N THR A 228 0.53 21.03 1.24
CA THR A 228 0.62 20.18 0.05
C THR A 228 -0.77 20.04 -0.58
N PHE A 229 -0.86 20.31 -1.87
CA PHE A 229 -2.02 19.90 -2.66
C PHE A 229 -1.78 18.51 -3.22
N ILE A 230 -2.83 17.68 -3.18
CA ILE A 230 -2.96 16.45 -3.93
C ILE A 230 -4.06 16.68 -4.95
N VAL A 231 -3.70 16.73 -6.23
CA VAL A 231 -4.63 17.04 -7.32
C VAL A 231 -5.03 15.73 -7.98
N HIS A 232 -6.14 15.16 -7.52
CA HIS A 232 -6.67 13.91 -8.06
C HIS A 232 -7.38 14.11 -9.39
N ASP A 233 -8.17 15.18 -9.49
CA ASP A 233 -8.86 15.61 -10.70
C ASP A 233 -8.79 17.14 -10.77
N ALA A 234 -7.97 17.65 -11.66
CA ALA A 234 -7.73 19.08 -11.79
C ALA A 234 -9.00 19.88 -12.20
N ALA A 235 -10.01 19.22 -12.78
CA ALA A 235 -11.26 19.86 -13.17
C ALA A 235 -12.30 19.89 -12.05
N ARG A 236 -12.18 19.03 -11.03
CA ARG A 236 -13.27 18.77 -10.09
C ARG A 236 -12.90 18.89 -8.63
N TYR A 237 -11.85 18.20 -8.17
CA TYR A 237 -11.54 18.12 -6.75
C TYR A 237 -10.06 17.86 -6.45
N ALA A 238 -9.64 18.40 -5.34
CA ALA A 238 -8.32 18.22 -4.80
C ALA A 238 -8.34 18.22 -3.26
N VAL A 239 -7.20 17.89 -2.69
CA VAL A 239 -6.98 17.90 -1.25
C VAL A 239 -5.88 18.91 -0.94
N PHE A 240 -6.06 19.73 0.09
CA PHE A 240 -5.02 20.56 0.67
C PHE A 240 -4.72 20.12 2.10
N MET A 241 -3.47 19.75 2.37
CA MET A 241 -3.00 19.37 3.70
C MET A 241 -2.07 20.42 4.25
N THR A 242 -2.25 20.80 5.52
CA THR A 242 -1.41 21.78 6.22
C THR A 242 -1.10 21.32 7.64
N PRO A 243 0.13 21.54 8.16
CA PRO A 243 0.46 21.17 9.52
C PRO A 243 -0.14 22.14 10.54
N TYR A 244 -0.40 21.64 11.76
CA TYR A 244 -0.66 22.44 12.96
C TYR A 244 0.19 21.97 14.13
N PHE A 245 0.36 22.79 15.18
CA PHE A 245 1.40 22.60 16.20
C PHE A 245 0.85 22.61 17.63
N PRO A 246 0.39 21.45 18.17
CA PRO A 246 0.03 21.36 19.58
C PRO A 246 1.24 21.60 20.51
N PRO A 247 1.03 22.07 21.75
CA PRO A 247 -0.26 22.44 22.36
C PRO A 247 -0.74 23.84 21.97
N HIS A 248 -0.02 24.54 21.07
CA HIS A 248 -0.25 25.94 20.72
C HIS A 248 -1.43 26.11 19.75
N GLU A 249 -1.69 25.08 18.96
CA GLU A 249 -2.84 24.99 18.06
C GLU A 249 -3.55 23.65 18.32
N GLN A 250 -4.87 23.67 18.21
CA GLN A 250 -5.75 22.52 18.40
C GLN A 250 -6.69 22.38 17.20
N PRO A 251 -7.30 21.23 16.98
CA PRO A 251 -8.30 21.04 15.89
C PRO A 251 -9.38 22.12 15.86
N ALA A 252 -9.87 22.55 17.03
CA ALA A 252 -10.89 23.59 17.14
C ALA A 252 -10.44 24.97 16.61
N ASP A 253 -9.13 25.22 16.49
CA ASP A 253 -8.59 26.45 15.93
C ASP A 253 -8.69 26.51 14.40
N PHE A 254 -9.13 25.44 13.76
CA PHE A 254 -9.26 25.31 12.29
C PHE A 254 -10.73 25.19 11.83
N PRO A 255 -11.61 26.16 12.16
CA PRO A 255 -12.94 26.19 11.62
C PRO A 255 -12.90 26.42 10.10
N VAL A 256 -13.99 26.10 9.39
CA VAL A 256 -14.12 26.24 7.93
C VAL A 256 -13.60 27.60 7.44
N ALA A 257 -14.00 28.69 8.07
CA ALA A 257 -13.60 30.05 7.70
C ALA A 257 -12.07 30.30 7.78
N ARG A 258 -11.34 29.62 8.70
CA ARG A 258 -9.86 29.68 8.72
C ARG A 258 -9.30 28.85 7.57
N CYS A 259 -9.82 27.67 7.35
CA CYS A 259 -9.38 26.78 6.27
C CYS A 259 -9.62 27.42 4.89
N GLU A 260 -10.74 28.11 4.68
CA GLU A 260 -11.01 28.89 3.46
C GLU A 260 -9.96 29.98 3.21
N ARG A 261 -9.60 30.75 4.25
CA ARG A 261 -8.54 31.77 4.12
C ARG A 261 -7.18 31.15 3.80
N MET A 262 -6.85 30.02 4.42
CA MET A 262 -5.60 29.30 4.17
C MET A 262 -5.58 28.72 2.75
N LEU A 263 -6.65 28.09 2.31
CA LEU A 263 -6.79 27.54 0.97
C LEU A 263 -6.69 28.65 -0.09
N ARG A 264 -7.36 29.80 0.13
CA ARG A 264 -7.26 30.99 -0.73
C ARG A 264 -5.82 31.49 -0.86
N ALA A 265 -5.09 31.54 0.26
CA ALA A 265 -3.69 31.95 0.26
C ALA A 265 -2.78 30.91 -0.44
N ALA A 266 -3.06 29.62 -0.30
CA ALA A 266 -2.35 28.53 -0.95
C ALA A 266 -2.62 28.48 -2.47
N LEU A 267 -3.86 28.77 -2.91
CA LEU A 267 -4.21 28.93 -4.33
C LEU A 267 -3.49 30.14 -4.94
N GLY A 268 -3.34 31.24 -4.18
CA GLY A 268 -2.62 32.44 -4.62
C GLY A 268 -3.43 33.37 -5.53
N THR A 269 -4.71 33.08 -5.76
CA THR A 269 -5.63 33.87 -6.58
C THR A 269 -7.04 33.87 -6.00
N ALA A 270 -7.81 34.92 -6.28
CA ALA A 270 -9.22 35.00 -5.97
C ALA A 270 -10.13 34.49 -7.11
N GLU A 271 -9.57 34.29 -8.30
CA GLU A 271 -10.31 33.98 -9.53
C GLU A 271 -10.83 32.56 -9.60
N VAL A 272 -10.23 31.64 -8.84
CA VAL A 272 -10.68 30.25 -8.78
C VAL A 272 -11.71 30.10 -7.64
N PRO A 273 -12.99 29.88 -7.97
CA PRO A 273 -13.99 29.54 -6.96
C PRO A 273 -13.72 28.14 -6.44
N PHE A 274 -14.02 27.90 -5.16
CA PHE A 274 -13.94 26.59 -4.55
C PHE A 274 -15.03 26.37 -3.50
N ARG A 275 -15.32 25.11 -3.21
CA ARG A 275 -16.20 24.67 -2.14
C ARG A 275 -15.51 23.60 -1.30
N ILE A 276 -15.34 23.87 0.01
CA ILE A 276 -14.84 22.86 0.95
C ILE A 276 -15.92 21.79 1.12
N THR A 277 -15.58 20.53 0.92
CA THR A 277 -16.49 19.40 1.06
C THR A 277 -16.36 18.71 2.41
N SER A 278 -15.14 18.62 2.95
CA SER A 278 -14.92 18.09 4.31
C SER A 278 -13.60 18.57 4.91
N LEU A 279 -13.53 18.52 6.23
CA LEU A 279 -12.34 18.80 7.03
C LEU A 279 -12.04 17.60 7.93
N SER A 280 -10.78 17.23 8.02
CA SER A 280 -10.34 16.22 8.98
C SER A 280 -9.03 16.61 9.65
N HIS A 281 -8.84 16.11 10.87
CA HIS A 281 -7.65 16.31 11.67
C HIS A 281 -7.08 14.94 12.01
N TRP A 282 -5.78 14.78 11.83
CA TRP A 282 -5.13 13.51 12.10
C TRP A 282 -3.69 13.71 12.55
N THR A 283 -3.16 12.71 13.23
CA THR A 283 -1.76 12.70 13.68
C THR A 283 -0.98 11.69 12.87
N MET A 284 0.12 12.12 12.28
CA MET A 284 1.06 11.28 11.58
C MET A 284 1.82 10.44 12.59
N GLN A 285 1.80 9.13 12.40
CA GLN A 285 2.40 8.13 13.30
C GLN A 285 3.25 7.17 12.48
N ALA A 286 4.24 6.57 13.13
CA ALA A 286 5.08 5.53 12.58
C ALA A 286 5.13 4.36 13.57
N HIS A 287 4.21 3.42 13.41
CA HIS A 287 4.01 2.32 14.35
C HIS A 287 3.92 0.98 13.63
N VAL A 288 4.46 -0.06 14.25
CA VAL A 288 4.23 -1.45 13.86
C VAL A 288 3.84 -2.26 15.09
N ALA A 289 2.85 -3.12 14.97
CA ALA A 289 2.41 -4.01 16.03
C ALA A 289 3.54 -4.95 16.45
N ASP A 290 3.63 -5.25 17.74
CA ASP A 290 4.63 -6.17 18.28
C ASP A 290 4.42 -7.60 17.78
N ARG A 291 3.18 -7.97 17.51
CA ARG A 291 2.76 -9.23 16.88
C ARG A 291 1.52 -9.03 16.01
N TYR A 292 1.33 -9.92 15.03
CA TYR A 292 0.22 -9.86 14.07
C TYR A 292 -0.88 -10.86 14.38
N ARG A 293 -0.65 -11.74 15.36
CA ARG A 293 -1.59 -12.75 15.83
C ARG A 293 -1.69 -12.74 17.35
N GLN A 294 -2.90 -12.88 17.87
CA GLN A 294 -3.18 -13.23 19.25
C GLN A 294 -4.30 -14.25 19.26
N GLY A 295 -4.00 -15.49 19.62
CA GLY A 295 -4.96 -16.59 19.53
C GLY A 295 -5.53 -16.74 18.11
N ARG A 296 -6.85 -16.56 17.98
CA ARG A 296 -7.58 -16.60 16.70
C ARG A 296 -7.87 -15.21 16.11
N THR A 297 -7.27 -14.19 16.66
CA THR A 297 -7.37 -12.81 16.15
C THR A 297 -6.10 -12.45 15.37
N LEU A 298 -6.26 -11.95 14.13
CA LEU A 298 -5.19 -11.56 13.22
C LEU A 298 -5.35 -10.10 12.80
N LEU A 299 -4.24 -9.35 12.78
CA LEU A 299 -4.21 -7.96 12.34
C LEU A 299 -3.79 -7.86 10.87
N VAL A 300 -4.44 -6.97 10.09
CA VAL A 300 -4.13 -6.76 8.69
C VAL A 300 -4.14 -5.25 8.38
N GLY A 301 -3.16 -4.78 7.62
CA GLY A 301 -3.07 -3.38 7.19
C GLY A 301 -2.88 -2.40 8.36
N ASP A 302 -3.59 -1.28 8.35
CA ASP A 302 -3.42 -0.19 9.33
C ASP A 302 -3.73 -0.61 10.78
N ALA A 303 -4.43 -1.72 11.00
CA ALA A 303 -4.56 -2.31 12.32
C ALA A 303 -3.23 -2.87 12.85
N ALA A 304 -2.35 -3.34 11.95
CA ALA A 304 -1.04 -3.90 12.26
C ALA A 304 0.11 -2.88 12.15
N HIS A 305 0.00 -1.88 11.27
CA HIS A 305 1.08 -0.91 11.03
C HIS A 305 0.54 0.43 10.51
N ARG A 306 1.23 1.51 10.86
CA ARG A 306 0.92 2.87 10.41
C ARG A 306 2.19 3.54 9.94
N PHE A 307 2.13 4.15 8.77
CA PHE A 307 3.26 4.84 8.19
C PHE A 307 2.93 6.31 7.94
N PRO A 308 3.94 7.21 7.97
CA PRO A 308 3.81 8.50 7.30
C PRO A 308 3.36 8.28 5.84
N PRO A 309 2.52 9.16 5.26
CA PRO A 309 2.05 9.00 3.88
C PRO A 309 3.16 9.16 2.83
N THR A 310 4.36 9.51 3.25
CA THR A 310 5.56 9.72 2.44
C THR A 310 6.09 8.41 1.86
N GLY A 311 5.85 8.20 0.56
CA GLY A 311 6.17 6.97 -0.15
C GLY A 311 4.94 6.19 -0.63
N GLY A 312 3.74 6.48 -0.12
CA GLY A 312 2.50 5.80 -0.52
C GLY A 312 2.47 4.31 -0.17
N LEU A 313 3.11 3.90 0.94
CA LEU A 313 3.36 2.49 1.27
C LEU A 313 2.22 1.83 2.06
N GLY A 314 1.46 2.57 2.89
CA GLY A 314 0.52 1.99 3.87
C GLY A 314 -0.55 1.09 3.23
N LEU A 315 -1.33 1.64 2.30
CA LEU A 315 -2.37 0.91 1.57
C LEU A 315 -1.82 -0.37 0.90
N ASN A 316 -0.68 -0.23 0.21
CA ASN A 316 -0.07 -1.29 -0.58
C ASN A 316 0.48 -2.41 0.31
N THR A 317 1.08 -2.05 1.46
CA THR A 317 1.53 -3.02 2.46
C THR A 317 0.35 -3.81 3.01
N GLY A 318 -0.76 -3.14 3.32
CA GLY A 318 -1.96 -3.79 3.84
C GLY A 318 -2.64 -4.74 2.84
N ILE A 319 -2.71 -4.38 1.56
CA ILE A 319 -3.22 -5.29 0.51
C ILE A 319 -2.30 -6.49 0.33
N ALA A 320 -0.97 -6.29 0.40
CA ALA A 320 -0.02 -7.40 0.34
C ALA A 320 -0.08 -8.30 1.60
N ASP A 321 -0.43 -7.74 2.78
CA ASP A 321 -0.71 -8.53 3.98
C ASP A 321 -1.90 -9.46 3.77
N ALA A 322 -3.01 -8.92 3.23
CA ALA A 322 -4.19 -9.70 2.90
C ALA A 322 -3.86 -10.84 1.92
N HIS A 323 -3.05 -10.55 0.90
CA HIS A 323 -2.65 -11.55 -0.10
C HIS A 323 -1.75 -12.65 0.49
N ASN A 324 -0.83 -12.31 1.41
CA ASN A 324 0.00 -13.28 2.10
C ASN A 324 -0.80 -14.17 3.07
N LEU A 325 -1.79 -13.60 3.77
CA LEU A 325 -2.55 -14.30 4.80
C LEU A 325 -3.65 -15.18 4.20
N ALA A 326 -4.38 -14.72 3.17
CA ALA A 326 -5.60 -15.36 2.71
C ALA A 326 -5.42 -16.83 2.31
N TRP A 327 -4.39 -17.17 1.52
CA TRP A 327 -4.13 -18.54 1.10
C TRP A 327 -3.71 -19.45 2.27
N LYS A 328 -2.98 -18.91 3.23
CA LYS A 328 -2.55 -19.64 4.44
C LYS A 328 -3.76 -19.98 5.29
N LEU A 329 -4.61 -18.99 5.52
CA LEU A 329 -5.83 -19.14 6.28
C LEU A 329 -6.80 -20.15 5.62
N ALA A 330 -6.98 -20.03 4.30
CA ALA A 330 -7.85 -20.95 3.55
C ALA A 330 -7.37 -22.40 3.64
N LEU A 331 -6.09 -22.67 3.41
CA LEU A 331 -5.56 -24.04 3.49
C LEU A 331 -5.64 -24.63 4.90
N VAL A 332 -5.42 -23.81 5.94
CA VAL A 332 -5.59 -24.27 7.34
C VAL A 332 -7.05 -24.60 7.62
N MET A 333 -7.98 -23.74 7.21
CA MET A 333 -9.43 -23.97 7.42
C MET A 333 -9.97 -25.16 6.63
N GLN A 334 -9.42 -25.42 5.46
CA GLN A 334 -9.72 -26.61 4.64
C GLN A 334 -9.02 -27.89 5.15
N GLY A 335 -8.29 -27.81 6.28
CA GLY A 335 -7.56 -28.94 6.82
C GLY A 335 -6.34 -29.38 5.98
N ARG A 336 -5.91 -28.58 4.99
CA ARG A 336 -4.82 -28.86 4.03
C ARG A 336 -3.46 -28.38 4.49
N ALA A 337 -3.42 -27.58 5.56
CA ALA A 337 -2.18 -27.13 6.19
C ALA A 337 -2.27 -27.21 7.72
N GLY A 338 -1.12 -27.24 8.37
CA GLY A 338 -1.03 -27.12 9.82
C GLY A 338 -1.25 -25.66 10.27
N GLU A 339 -1.79 -25.48 11.48
CA GLU A 339 -2.10 -24.13 12.01
C GLU A 339 -0.86 -23.24 12.14
N GLY A 340 0.34 -23.83 12.33
CA GLY A 340 1.61 -23.09 12.35
C GLY A 340 1.93 -22.36 11.04
N LEU A 341 1.28 -22.72 9.91
CA LEU A 341 1.39 -21.95 8.67
C LEU A 341 0.91 -20.51 8.84
N ILE A 342 -0.10 -20.27 9.71
CA ILE A 342 -0.61 -18.92 10.00
C ILE A 342 0.44 -18.09 10.75
N ASP A 343 1.27 -18.70 11.60
CA ASP A 343 2.31 -17.98 12.35
C ASP A 343 3.38 -17.41 11.41
N THR A 344 3.57 -18.03 10.23
CA THR A 344 4.48 -17.49 9.20
C THR A 344 4.02 -16.16 8.63
N TYR A 345 2.74 -15.80 8.73
CA TYR A 345 2.22 -14.50 8.30
C TYR A 345 2.92 -13.34 9.02
N GLY A 346 2.91 -13.36 10.36
CA GLY A 346 3.57 -12.34 11.14
C GLY A 346 5.10 -12.35 10.95
N ALA A 347 5.71 -13.53 10.84
CA ALA A 347 7.14 -13.68 10.62
C ALA A 347 7.60 -13.08 9.27
N GLU A 348 6.80 -13.22 8.22
CA GLU A 348 7.10 -12.72 6.88
C GLU A 348 6.72 -11.24 6.70
N ARG A 349 5.54 -10.81 7.20
CA ARG A 349 5.00 -9.48 6.88
C ARG A 349 5.45 -8.37 7.82
N ARG A 350 5.68 -8.69 9.09
CA ARG A 350 6.13 -7.69 10.06
C ARG A 350 7.51 -7.08 9.71
N PRO A 351 8.54 -7.83 9.29
CA PRO A 351 9.81 -7.24 8.84
C PRO A 351 9.64 -6.28 7.64
N VAL A 352 8.78 -6.63 6.67
CA VAL A 352 8.45 -5.76 5.52
C VAL A 352 7.79 -4.46 6.01
N ALA A 353 6.84 -4.56 6.95
CA ALA A 353 6.19 -3.38 7.51
C ALA A 353 7.18 -2.48 8.29
N VAL A 354 8.14 -3.06 9.01
CA VAL A 354 9.21 -2.30 9.70
C VAL A 354 10.06 -1.54 8.68
N ALA A 355 10.55 -2.22 7.63
CA ALA A 355 11.36 -1.59 6.58
C ALA A 355 10.60 -0.45 5.86
N ASN A 356 9.32 -0.67 5.55
CA ASN A 356 8.46 0.34 4.93
C ASN A 356 8.19 1.53 5.86
N CYS A 357 8.02 1.29 7.16
CA CYS A 357 7.87 2.33 8.18
C CYS A 357 9.12 3.19 8.27
N GLU A 358 10.30 2.57 8.37
CA GLU A 358 11.60 3.27 8.44
C GLU A 358 11.85 4.11 7.17
N ALA A 359 11.58 3.56 5.99
CA ALA A 359 11.70 4.28 4.73
C ALA A 359 10.75 5.49 4.68
N SER A 360 9.50 5.34 5.13
CA SER A 360 8.53 6.43 5.20
C SER A 360 8.97 7.53 6.16
N VAL A 361 9.51 7.18 7.35
CA VAL A 361 10.04 8.15 8.33
C VAL A 361 11.26 8.87 7.75
N LYS A 362 12.19 8.15 7.14
CA LYS A 362 13.36 8.74 6.46
C LYS A 362 12.93 9.75 5.40
N ASN A 363 11.96 9.38 4.58
CA ASN A 363 11.38 10.24 3.57
C ASN A 363 10.74 11.50 4.20
N PHE A 364 9.96 11.35 5.25
CA PHE A 364 9.36 12.47 5.97
C PHE A 364 10.40 13.48 6.48
N HIS A 365 11.48 13.00 7.07
CA HIS A 365 12.55 13.89 7.54
C HIS A 365 13.32 14.55 6.38
N LYS A 366 13.51 13.83 5.29
CA LYS A 366 14.23 14.33 4.10
C LYS A 366 13.50 15.49 3.41
N MET A 367 12.19 15.59 3.53
CA MET A 367 11.41 16.72 2.98
C MET A 367 11.91 18.09 3.47
N ARG A 368 12.49 18.15 4.67
CA ARG A 368 13.05 19.39 5.23
C ARG A 368 14.28 19.91 4.47
N GLU A 369 14.94 19.08 3.69
CA GLU A 369 16.10 19.47 2.90
C GLU A 369 15.73 20.51 1.83
N VAL A 370 14.52 20.44 1.28
CA VAL A 370 14.03 21.39 0.27
C VAL A 370 13.82 22.77 0.89
N THR A 371 13.20 22.86 2.08
CA THR A 371 13.01 24.12 2.79
C THR A 371 14.35 24.68 3.31
N ALA A 372 15.23 23.81 3.78
CA ALA A 372 16.58 24.19 4.20
C ALA A 372 17.42 24.74 3.04
N ALA A 373 17.30 24.19 1.82
CA ALA A 373 17.97 24.72 0.62
C ALA A 373 17.55 26.16 0.30
N MET A 374 16.30 26.55 0.67
CA MET A 374 15.84 27.94 0.61
C MET A 374 16.38 28.81 1.76
N GLY A 375 17.04 28.21 2.76
CA GLY A 375 17.44 28.86 4.00
C GLY A 375 16.26 29.18 4.91
N ILE A 376 15.21 28.38 4.85
CA ILE A 376 14.07 28.40 5.75
C ILE A 376 14.30 27.28 6.76
N ASP A 377 14.41 27.65 8.03
CA ASP A 377 14.51 26.70 9.15
C ASP A 377 13.09 26.43 9.67
N ASP A 378 12.49 25.35 9.20
CA ASP A 378 11.14 24.92 9.60
C ASP A 378 11.05 24.46 11.08
N ARG A 379 12.20 24.19 11.75
CA ARG A 379 12.25 23.97 13.20
C ARG A 379 11.78 25.20 13.98
N ARG A 380 11.76 26.37 13.35
CA ARG A 380 11.24 27.61 13.95
C ARG A 380 9.74 27.81 13.79
N LEU A 381 9.07 27.03 12.94
CA LEU A 381 7.61 27.11 12.78
C LEU A 381 6.83 26.88 14.09
N PRO A 382 7.19 25.92 14.95
CA PRO A 382 6.56 25.78 16.27
C PRO A 382 6.73 27.00 17.18
N LEU A 383 7.83 27.76 17.03
CA LEU A 383 8.06 28.99 17.81
C LEU A 383 7.05 30.09 17.44
N LEU A 384 6.67 30.17 16.18
CA LEU A 384 5.60 31.09 15.74
C LEU A 384 4.25 30.72 16.38
N GLY A 385 3.96 29.41 16.47
CA GLY A 385 2.81 28.89 17.23
C GLY A 385 2.84 29.32 18.69
N ARG A 386 3.99 29.19 19.37
CA ARG A 386 4.18 29.62 20.78
C ARG A 386 3.89 31.11 20.98
N VAL A 387 4.42 31.95 20.10
CA VAL A 387 4.21 33.42 20.20
C VAL A 387 2.72 33.73 20.02
N ARG A 388 2.05 33.12 19.04
CA ARG A 388 0.61 33.36 18.75
C ARG A 388 -0.32 32.84 19.86
N SER A 389 0.06 31.78 20.57
CA SER A 389 -0.74 31.13 21.61
C SER A 389 -0.39 31.55 23.02
N SER A 390 0.63 32.44 23.20
CA SER A 390 0.99 32.98 24.51
C SER A 390 -0.18 33.74 25.17
N ALA A 391 -0.31 33.69 26.49
CA ALA A 391 -1.38 34.36 27.23
C ALA A 391 -1.47 35.87 26.89
N PRO A 392 -0.36 36.63 26.79
CA PRO A 392 -0.42 38.03 26.34
C PRO A 392 -0.93 38.18 24.89
N ALA A 393 -0.55 37.26 23.98
CA ALA A 393 -1.01 37.31 22.62
C ALA A 393 -2.50 36.97 22.47
N ARG A 394 -3.03 36.09 23.30
CA ARG A 394 -4.48 35.74 23.32
C ARG A 394 -5.34 36.89 23.84
N ALA A 395 -4.82 37.71 24.73
CA ALA A 395 -5.50 38.90 25.26
C ALA A 395 -5.60 40.05 24.24
N LEU A 396 -4.82 40.03 23.16
CA LEU A 396 -4.85 41.07 22.14
C LEU A 396 -6.05 40.91 21.20
N PRO A 397 -6.63 42.02 20.70
CA PRO A 397 -7.64 41.99 19.64
C PRO A 397 -7.16 41.21 18.43
N GLY A 398 -8.06 40.46 17.76
CA GLY A 398 -7.73 39.59 16.64
C GLY A 398 -6.94 40.29 15.51
N ALA A 399 -7.22 41.56 15.22
CA ALA A 399 -6.52 42.36 14.23
C ALA A 399 -5.04 42.61 14.63
N VAL A 400 -4.78 42.91 15.91
CA VAL A 400 -3.42 43.16 16.44
C VAL A 400 -2.61 41.87 16.44
N ARG A 401 -3.22 40.77 16.82
CA ARG A 401 -2.63 39.42 16.80
C ARG A 401 -2.24 38.99 15.38
N SER A 402 -3.11 39.30 14.40
CA SER A 402 -2.83 39.05 12.97
C SER A 402 -1.69 39.92 12.45
N ALA A 403 -1.61 41.19 12.84
CA ALA A 403 -0.54 42.09 12.45
C ALA A 403 0.82 41.65 13.02
N ILE A 404 0.88 41.26 14.29
CA ILE A 404 2.10 40.71 14.93
C ILE A 404 2.54 39.42 14.21
N GLY A 405 1.62 38.49 13.93
CA GLY A 405 1.92 37.29 13.15
C GLY A 405 2.46 37.64 11.76
N GLY A 406 1.91 38.67 11.12
CA GLY A 406 2.34 39.17 9.81
C GLY A 406 3.80 39.67 9.81
N LEU A 407 4.27 40.31 10.89
CA LEU A 407 5.67 40.77 11.00
C LEU A 407 6.70 39.63 10.97
N PHE A 408 6.38 38.48 11.54
CA PHE A 408 7.25 37.30 11.49
C PHE A 408 7.19 36.55 10.15
N VAL A 409 6.07 36.60 9.46
CA VAL A 409 5.84 35.92 8.18
C VAL A 409 6.37 36.74 7.00
N ALA A 410 6.28 38.08 7.08
CA ALA A 410 6.65 38.97 5.98
C ALA A 410 8.08 38.79 5.44
N PRO A 411 9.13 38.63 6.28
CA PRO A 411 10.49 38.41 5.76
C PRO A 411 10.63 37.07 5.01
N VAL A 412 9.98 36.02 5.47
CA VAL A 412 9.97 34.70 4.82
C VAL A 412 9.23 34.80 3.48
N GLU A 413 8.06 35.45 3.46
CA GLU A 413 7.28 35.68 2.24
C GLU A 413 8.06 36.51 1.22
N TRP A 414 8.71 37.59 1.64
CA TRP A 414 9.53 38.41 0.76
C TRP A 414 10.69 37.60 0.16
N ARG A 415 11.37 36.81 0.99
CA ARG A 415 12.47 35.94 0.56
C ARG A 415 12.03 34.88 -0.42
N THR A 416 10.98 34.13 -0.11
CA THR A 416 10.45 33.07 -0.97
C THR A 416 9.98 33.62 -2.31
N ARG A 417 9.34 34.80 -2.32
CA ARG A 417 8.93 35.50 -3.54
C ARG A 417 10.11 35.89 -4.44
N ARG A 418 11.21 36.38 -3.86
CA ARG A 418 12.41 36.72 -4.62
C ARG A 418 13.11 35.51 -5.21
N ILE A 419 13.12 34.39 -4.46
CA ILE A 419 13.70 33.13 -4.93
C ILE A 419 12.83 32.57 -6.07
N ALA A 420 11.52 32.57 -5.93
CA ALA A 420 10.57 32.09 -6.95
C ALA A 420 10.76 32.84 -8.28
N LYS A 421 10.95 34.18 -8.23
CA LYS A 421 11.17 35.04 -9.40
C LYS A 421 12.63 35.08 -9.91
N ALA A 422 13.55 34.31 -9.32
CA ALA A 422 14.97 34.37 -9.61
C ALA A 422 15.51 35.83 -9.67
N ALA A 423 15.02 36.70 -8.80
CA ALA A 423 15.18 38.18 -8.84
C ALA A 423 16.63 38.67 -8.75
N SER A 424 17.64 37.79 -8.61
CA SER A 424 19.07 38.08 -8.63
C SER A 424 19.85 36.79 -8.86
N VAL A 425 21.14 36.90 -9.23
CA VAL A 425 22.07 35.76 -9.39
C VAL A 425 22.08 34.88 -8.13
N ARG A 426 22.04 35.49 -6.94
CA ARG A 426 21.96 34.77 -5.68
C ARG A 426 20.64 33.99 -5.54
N CYS A 427 19.52 34.57 -5.95
CA CYS A 427 18.23 33.90 -5.92
C CYS A 427 18.17 32.76 -6.94
N ALA A 428 18.76 32.92 -8.12
CA ALA A 428 18.89 31.87 -9.12
C ALA A 428 19.74 30.69 -8.60
N ALA A 429 20.86 30.96 -7.93
CA ALA A 429 21.71 29.95 -7.31
C ALA A 429 20.97 29.19 -6.16
N ILE A 430 20.15 29.89 -5.38
CA ILE A 430 19.29 29.26 -4.37
C ILE A 430 18.27 28.34 -5.06
N ARG A 431 17.61 28.79 -6.13
CA ARG A 431 16.63 28.00 -6.88
C ARG A 431 17.27 26.73 -7.44
N GLN A 432 18.50 26.76 -7.94
CA GLN A 432 19.23 25.55 -8.36
C GLN A 432 19.50 24.59 -7.20
N ARG A 433 19.82 25.09 -5.99
CA ARG A 433 19.97 24.22 -4.81
C ARG A 433 18.65 23.56 -4.41
N VAL A 434 17.55 24.31 -4.49
CA VAL A 434 16.20 23.78 -4.24
C VAL A 434 15.85 22.69 -5.25
N GLN A 435 16.18 22.90 -6.54
CA GLN A 435 15.97 21.90 -7.57
C GLN A 435 16.74 20.59 -7.26
N ARG A 436 18.02 20.68 -6.89
CA ARG A 436 18.82 19.50 -6.49
C ARG A 436 18.22 18.80 -5.27
N ALA A 437 17.85 19.56 -4.23
CA ALA A 437 17.21 19.00 -3.05
C ALA A 437 15.85 18.35 -3.37
N ALA A 438 15.12 18.83 -4.38
CA ALA A 438 13.91 18.20 -4.88
C ALA A 438 14.20 16.90 -5.64
N GLU A 439 15.22 16.88 -6.50
CA GLU A 439 15.67 15.68 -7.22
C GLU A 439 16.10 14.57 -6.25
N ASP A 440 16.74 14.92 -5.14
CA ASP A 440 17.11 14.00 -4.06
C ASP A 440 15.90 13.39 -3.34
N GLN A 441 14.67 13.94 -3.52
CA GLN A 441 13.44 13.37 -2.98
C GLN A 441 12.89 12.20 -3.81
N MET A 442 13.54 11.76 -4.88
CA MET A 442 13.01 10.72 -5.78
C MET A 442 12.66 9.42 -5.06
N ALA A 443 13.31 9.06 -3.95
CA ALA A 443 12.97 7.90 -3.13
C ALA A 443 11.55 7.96 -2.51
N HIS A 444 10.92 9.16 -2.42
CA HIS A 444 9.50 9.27 -2.03
C HIS A 444 8.54 8.73 -3.10
N PHE A 445 8.95 8.76 -4.37
CA PHE A 445 8.09 8.52 -5.52
C PHE A 445 8.49 7.27 -6.29
N SER A 446 9.62 6.65 -5.94
CA SER A 446 10.14 5.41 -6.53
C SER A 446 10.47 4.42 -5.41
N THR A 447 9.50 3.60 -5.04
CA THR A 447 9.61 2.60 -3.95
C THR A 447 9.48 1.18 -4.49
N VAL A 448 9.89 0.96 -5.76
CA VAL A 448 9.72 -0.34 -6.45
C VAL A 448 10.46 -1.46 -5.74
N GLY A 449 11.65 -1.17 -5.19
CA GLY A 449 12.43 -2.14 -4.43
C GLY A 449 11.72 -2.59 -3.15
N LEU A 450 11.11 -1.64 -2.41
CA LEU A 450 10.31 -1.97 -1.22
C LEU A 450 9.03 -2.74 -1.56
N ASP A 451 8.44 -2.47 -2.72
CA ASP A 451 7.19 -3.09 -3.16
C ASP A 451 7.40 -4.52 -3.69
N LEU A 452 8.46 -4.75 -4.47
CA LEU A 452 8.68 -5.97 -5.24
C LEU A 452 9.97 -6.73 -4.88
N GLY A 453 10.92 -6.11 -4.16
CA GLY A 453 12.27 -6.64 -3.99
C GLY A 453 12.50 -7.43 -2.70
N HIS A 454 11.51 -7.56 -1.81
CA HIS A 454 11.68 -8.32 -0.58
C HIS A 454 11.60 -9.83 -0.82
N ALA A 455 12.38 -10.58 -0.05
CA ALA A 455 12.31 -12.03 0.01
C ALA A 455 11.81 -12.47 1.39
N TYR A 456 11.08 -13.57 1.43
CA TYR A 456 10.62 -14.17 2.68
C TYR A 456 11.59 -15.24 3.18
N GLU A 457 11.72 -15.30 4.49
CA GLU A 457 12.45 -16.35 5.20
C GLU A 457 11.52 -17.02 6.21
N GLY A 458 11.79 -18.26 6.58
CA GLY A 458 11.04 -18.96 7.61
C GLY A 458 10.37 -20.25 7.14
N ALA A 459 9.44 -20.77 7.94
CA ALA A 459 8.92 -22.13 7.79
C ALA A 459 8.07 -22.35 6.52
N ALA A 460 7.53 -21.29 5.90
CA ALA A 460 6.80 -21.40 4.62
C ALA A 460 7.71 -21.26 3.39
N VAL A 461 9.03 -21.29 3.58
CA VAL A 461 10.08 -21.30 2.54
C VAL A 461 11.10 -22.38 2.89
N ARG A 462 11.35 -23.28 1.95
CA ARG A 462 12.42 -24.27 2.08
C ARG A 462 13.65 -23.78 1.31
N GLY A 463 14.59 -23.16 2.03
CA GLY A 463 15.86 -22.68 1.48
C GLY A 463 16.73 -23.81 0.92
N ASP A 464 17.54 -23.48 -0.07
CA ASP A 464 18.53 -24.35 -0.71
C ASP A 464 19.98 -23.97 -0.37
N GLY A 465 20.15 -23.08 0.62
CA GLY A 465 21.47 -22.56 1.02
C GLY A 465 21.89 -21.30 0.25
N THR A 466 21.13 -20.88 -0.76
CA THR A 466 21.36 -19.61 -1.46
C THR A 466 20.63 -18.45 -0.77
N THR A 467 21.11 -17.23 -0.99
CA THR A 467 20.51 -16.01 -0.47
C THR A 467 20.03 -15.14 -1.61
N ALA A 468 18.82 -14.57 -1.49
CA ALA A 468 18.31 -13.67 -2.51
C ALA A 468 19.23 -12.44 -2.66
N PRO A 469 19.54 -12.02 -3.90
CA PRO A 469 20.39 -10.87 -4.13
C PRO A 469 19.73 -9.59 -3.65
N VAL A 470 20.51 -8.69 -3.04
CA VAL A 470 20.05 -7.38 -2.60
C VAL A 470 20.45 -6.35 -3.66
N ALA A 471 19.50 -5.52 -4.07
CA ALA A 471 19.76 -4.44 -5.02
C ALA A 471 20.68 -3.36 -4.40
N PRO A 472 21.53 -2.67 -5.20
CA PRO A 472 22.36 -1.57 -4.72
C PRO A 472 21.54 -0.45 -4.05
N ASP A 473 20.36 -0.14 -4.56
CA ASP A 473 19.36 0.72 -3.90
C ASP A 473 18.10 -0.12 -3.60
N PRO A 474 18.00 -0.71 -2.40
CA PRO A 474 16.88 -1.61 -2.07
C PRO A 474 15.53 -0.89 -1.94
N VAL A 475 15.51 0.43 -1.97
CA VAL A 475 14.28 1.22 -2.00
C VAL A 475 13.71 1.34 -3.41
N ARG A 476 14.60 1.58 -4.41
CA ARG A 476 14.20 1.90 -5.77
C ARG A 476 14.41 0.78 -6.79
N ASP A 477 15.29 -0.17 -6.50
CA ASP A 477 15.69 -1.18 -7.46
C ASP A 477 15.29 -2.59 -7.00
N VAL A 478 15.09 -3.48 -7.96
CA VAL A 478 14.75 -4.88 -7.75
C VAL A 478 15.78 -5.76 -8.43
N CYS A 479 16.37 -6.68 -7.68
CA CYS A 479 17.11 -7.81 -8.24
C CYS A 479 16.19 -9.02 -8.35
N GLN A 480 15.83 -9.40 -9.57
CA GLN A 480 15.08 -10.64 -9.80
C GLN A 480 15.99 -11.86 -9.68
N SER A 481 15.51 -12.93 -9.05
CA SER A 481 16.22 -14.20 -8.90
C SER A 481 15.24 -15.36 -8.79
N LEU A 482 15.73 -16.59 -8.94
CA LEU A 482 14.97 -17.81 -8.68
C LEU A 482 15.28 -18.43 -7.32
N THR A 483 15.88 -17.67 -6.42
CA THR A 483 16.22 -18.09 -5.05
C THR A 483 14.94 -18.31 -4.23
N PRO A 484 14.86 -19.39 -3.41
CA PRO A 484 13.75 -19.56 -2.47
C PRO A 484 13.55 -18.34 -1.56
N GLY A 485 12.31 -17.95 -1.37
CA GLY A 485 11.89 -16.74 -0.66
C GLY A 485 11.70 -15.53 -1.57
N ALA A 486 12.43 -15.42 -2.68
CA ALA A 486 12.29 -14.33 -3.62
C ALA A 486 10.91 -14.37 -4.31
N ARG A 487 10.47 -13.19 -4.75
CA ARG A 487 9.26 -13.07 -5.56
C ARG A 487 9.46 -13.77 -6.91
N TRP A 488 8.41 -14.45 -7.43
CA TRP A 488 8.35 -14.97 -8.78
C TRP A 488 8.65 -13.86 -9.78
N PRO A 489 9.70 -13.99 -10.62
CA PRO A 489 10.15 -12.89 -11.46
C PRO A 489 9.18 -12.61 -12.62
N HIS A 490 9.15 -11.34 -13.03
CA HIS A 490 8.43 -10.95 -14.23
C HIS A 490 9.26 -11.26 -15.48
N PHE A 491 8.64 -11.97 -16.42
CA PHE A 491 9.13 -12.17 -17.78
C PHE A 491 7.95 -12.28 -18.74
N HIS A 492 8.22 -12.12 -20.03
CA HIS A 492 7.19 -12.27 -21.05
C HIS A 492 7.04 -13.73 -21.47
N LEU A 493 5.80 -14.20 -21.48
CA LEU A 493 5.45 -15.50 -22.03
C LEU A 493 5.62 -15.49 -23.55
N ALA A 494 5.79 -16.68 -24.15
CA ALA A 494 5.75 -16.85 -25.59
C ALA A 494 4.35 -16.47 -26.10
N PRO A 495 4.25 -15.75 -27.22
CA PRO A 495 2.95 -15.47 -27.80
C PRO A 495 2.32 -16.79 -28.26
N ASP A 496 1.11 -17.09 -27.81
CA ASP A 496 0.28 -18.11 -28.44
C ASP A 496 0.02 -17.70 -29.89
N ALA A 497 0.00 -18.67 -30.80
CA ALA A 497 -0.26 -18.43 -32.21
C ALA A 497 -1.61 -17.71 -32.38
N GLY A 498 -1.58 -16.38 -32.53
CA GLY A 498 -2.75 -15.52 -32.73
C GLY A 498 -2.98 -14.41 -31.72
N VAL A 499 -2.20 -14.31 -30.62
CA VAL A 499 -2.33 -13.22 -29.62
C VAL A 499 -1.14 -12.28 -29.73
N ALA A 500 -1.40 -11.02 -30.13
CA ALA A 500 -0.38 -9.99 -30.31
C ALA A 500 0.16 -9.37 -29.01
N TYR A 501 -0.33 -9.78 -27.83
CA TYR A 501 -0.01 -9.16 -26.56
C TYR A 501 1.03 -9.97 -25.77
N ARG A 502 2.01 -9.26 -25.22
CA ARG A 502 3.01 -9.83 -24.32
C ARG A 502 2.36 -10.10 -22.97
N THR A 503 2.03 -11.35 -22.68
CA THR A 503 1.48 -11.77 -21.39
C THR A 503 2.59 -11.90 -20.36
N SER A 504 2.27 -11.59 -19.10
CA SER A 504 3.21 -11.65 -17.97
C SER A 504 3.29 -13.05 -17.39
N SER A 505 4.48 -13.46 -16.92
CA SER A 505 4.67 -14.69 -16.12
C SER A 505 3.77 -14.76 -14.88
N HIS A 506 3.28 -13.61 -14.38
CA HIS A 506 2.34 -13.56 -13.26
C HIS A 506 0.96 -14.11 -13.60
N GLU A 507 0.62 -14.24 -14.88
CA GLU A 507 -0.64 -14.88 -15.32
C GLU A 507 -0.62 -16.42 -15.17
N LEU A 508 0.56 -17.00 -14.96
CA LEU A 508 0.70 -18.41 -14.57
C LEU A 508 0.24 -18.66 -13.12
N LEU A 509 0.24 -17.63 -12.28
CA LEU A 509 -0.22 -17.71 -10.89
C LEU A 509 -1.74 -17.69 -10.85
N LYS A 510 -2.34 -18.76 -10.36
CA LYS A 510 -3.79 -18.84 -10.16
C LYS A 510 -4.13 -18.63 -8.68
N PRO A 511 -5.20 -17.88 -8.36
CA PRO A 511 -5.63 -17.68 -6.97
C PRO A 511 -5.76 -19.02 -6.22
N GLY A 512 -5.15 -19.10 -5.04
CA GLY A 512 -5.19 -20.29 -4.20
C GLY A 512 -4.38 -21.50 -4.67
N HIS A 513 -3.71 -21.43 -5.84
CA HIS A 513 -2.93 -22.53 -6.40
C HIS A 513 -1.43 -22.30 -6.20
N PHE A 514 -0.71 -23.39 -5.94
CA PHE A 514 0.74 -23.41 -6.13
C PHE A 514 1.07 -23.51 -7.62
N LEU A 515 2.24 -22.98 -8.02
CA LEU A 515 2.79 -23.18 -9.35
C LEU A 515 4.02 -24.08 -9.24
N LEU A 516 4.06 -25.18 -9.98
CA LEU A 516 5.22 -26.05 -10.16
C LEU A 516 5.79 -25.79 -11.56
N ALA A 517 6.83 -24.96 -11.62
CA ALA A 517 7.44 -24.55 -12.88
C ALA A 517 8.77 -25.26 -13.11
N GLY A 518 8.97 -25.84 -14.28
CA GLY A 518 10.21 -26.54 -14.65
C GLY A 518 10.86 -25.91 -15.87
N MET A 519 12.19 -25.88 -15.90
CA MET A 519 12.99 -25.48 -17.06
C MET A 519 14.03 -26.56 -17.39
N GLY A 520 14.46 -26.60 -18.66
CA GLY A 520 15.37 -27.60 -19.16
C GLY A 520 14.78 -29.01 -19.07
N ARG A 521 15.57 -29.98 -18.61
CA ARG A 521 15.15 -31.38 -18.43
C ARG A 521 13.98 -31.53 -17.43
N HIS A 522 13.77 -30.56 -16.56
CA HIS A 522 12.70 -30.62 -15.55
C HIS A 522 11.32 -30.19 -16.10
N GLY A 523 11.27 -29.40 -17.18
CA GLY A 523 10.03 -28.86 -17.73
C GLY A 523 8.93 -29.89 -17.96
N PRO A 524 9.16 -30.97 -18.76
CA PRO A 524 8.13 -31.98 -19.03
C PRO A 524 7.69 -32.81 -17.81
N ALA A 525 8.50 -32.84 -16.75
CA ALA A 525 8.15 -33.56 -15.52
C ALA A 525 7.16 -32.78 -14.65
N CYS A 526 7.27 -31.44 -14.62
CA CYS A 526 6.46 -30.60 -13.73
C CYS A 526 4.96 -30.69 -14.02
N GLU A 527 4.55 -30.76 -15.29
CA GLU A 527 3.13 -30.91 -15.67
C GLU A 527 2.55 -32.24 -15.14
N ARG A 528 3.30 -33.34 -15.28
CA ARG A 528 2.87 -34.65 -14.79
C ARG A 528 2.83 -34.73 -13.27
N LEU A 529 3.87 -34.17 -12.62
CA LEU A 529 3.96 -34.15 -11.14
C LEU A 529 2.84 -33.35 -10.52
N ALA A 530 2.52 -32.18 -11.08
CA ALA A 530 1.44 -31.33 -10.61
C ALA A 530 0.09 -32.07 -10.60
N ALA A 531 -0.21 -32.82 -11.66
CA ALA A 531 -1.46 -33.60 -11.76
C ALA A 531 -1.54 -34.76 -10.73
N SER A 532 -0.42 -35.20 -10.16
CA SER A 532 -0.35 -36.29 -9.20
C SER A 532 -0.40 -35.81 -7.73
N LEU A 533 -0.32 -34.48 -7.50
CA LEU A 533 -0.39 -33.92 -6.16
C LEU A 533 -1.86 -33.74 -5.73
N GLY A 534 -2.15 -34.12 -4.51
CA GLY A 534 -3.49 -33.97 -3.92
C GLY A 534 -3.88 -32.54 -3.55
N LEU A 535 -3.20 -31.51 -4.07
CA LEU A 535 -3.38 -30.10 -3.80
C LEU A 535 -3.62 -29.33 -5.11
N ALA A 536 -4.18 -28.14 -5.05
CA ALA A 536 -4.32 -27.27 -6.21
C ALA A 536 -2.94 -26.75 -6.67
N VAL A 537 -2.35 -27.43 -7.66
CA VAL A 537 -1.03 -27.12 -8.24
C VAL A 537 -1.16 -27.00 -9.76
N VAL A 538 -0.65 -25.93 -10.31
CA VAL A 538 -0.53 -25.74 -11.76
C VAL A 538 0.88 -26.16 -12.19
N GLY A 539 1.00 -27.12 -13.11
CA GLY A 539 2.29 -27.53 -13.68
C GLY A 539 2.59 -26.75 -14.96
N VAL A 540 3.81 -26.24 -15.10
CA VAL A 540 4.24 -25.47 -16.26
C VAL A 540 5.64 -25.87 -16.74
N ASN A 541 5.75 -26.11 -18.05
CA ASN A 541 7.04 -26.24 -18.72
C ASN A 541 7.47 -24.86 -19.23
N LEU A 542 8.47 -24.25 -18.59
CA LEU A 542 8.94 -22.91 -18.91
C LEU A 542 9.61 -22.82 -20.29
N ASP A 543 10.17 -23.91 -20.81
CA ASP A 543 10.78 -23.91 -22.16
C ASP A 543 9.74 -23.71 -23.26
N LEU A 544 8.49 -24.11 -23.00
CA LEU A 544 7.36 -23.88 -23.90
C LEU A 544 6.63 -22.57 -23.62
N ALA A 545 6.51 -22.21 -22.33
CA ALA A 545 5.73 -21.03 -21.91
C ALA A 545 6.49 -19.71 -22.04
N ALA A 546 7.82 -19.70 -21.88
CA ALA A 546 8.62 -18.49 -21.89
C ALA A 546 9.13 -18.14 -23.31
N SER A 547 9.28 -16.86 -23.60
CA SER A 547 9.95 -16.42 -24.82
C SER A 547 11.46 -16.76 -24.78
N HIS A 548 12.15 -16.85 -25.92
CA HIS A 548 13.60 -17.10 -25.96
C HIS A 548 14.41 -16.11 -25.11
N LYS A 549 14.02 -14.83 -25.10
CA LYS A 549 14.66 -13.82 -24.26
C LYS A 549 14.42 -14.09 -22.77
N ALA A 550 13.21 -14.53 -22.43
CA ALA A 550 12.85 -14.86 -21.05
C ALA A 550 13.61 -16.10 -20.55
N LEU A 551 13.80 -17.12 -21.37
CA LEU A 551 14.61 -18.29 -21.01
C LEU A 551 16.06 -17.91 -20.68
N ALA A 552 16.68 -17.03 -21.47
CA ALA A 552 18.02 -16.53 -21.15
C ALA A 552 18.07 -15.76 -19.81
N GLN A 553 17.04 -15.00 -19.49
CA GLN A 553 16.90 -14.31 -18.21
C GLN A 553 16.71 -15.31 -17.07
N LEU A 554 15.85 -16.32 -17.23
CA LEU A 554 15.62 -17.37 -16.23
C LEU A 554 16.91 -18.13 -15.90
N ILE A 555 17.72 -18.48 -16.92
CA ILE A 555 19.04 -19.10 -16.71
C ILE A 555 19.96 -18.17 -15.90
N ALA A 556 20.02 -16.88 -16.25
CA ALA A 556 20.82 -15.91 -15.51
C ALA A 556 20.36 -15.74 -14.06
N TRP A 557 19.05 -15.73 -13.80
CA TRP A 557 18.47 -15.65 -12.44
C TRP A 557 18.60 -16.98 -11.66
N ASN A 558 18.97 -18.07 -12.34
CA ASN A 558 19.22 -19.39 -11.77
C ASN A 558 20.74 -19.70 -11.67
N ASP A 559 21.56 -18.69 -11.45
CA ASP A 559 23.01 -18.83 -11.31
C ASP A 559 23.68 -19.50 -12.53
N GLY A 560 23.12 -19.30 -13.73
CA GLY A 560 23.59 -19.88 -14.98
C GLY A 560 23.15 -21.35 -15.24
N GLN A 561 22.34 -21.92 -14.37
CA GLN A 561 21.87 -23.30 -14.51
C GLN A 561 20.64 -23.39 -15.43
N THR A 562 20.67 -24.32 -16.36
CA THR A 562 19.61 -24.51 -17.37
C THR A 562 18.46 -25.38 -16.87
N ASP A 563 18.71 -26.23 -15.87
CA ASP A 563 17.73 -27.14 -15.31
C ASP A 563 17.28 -26.67 -13.94
N ALA A 564 15.98 -26.56 -13.72
CA ALA A 564 15.41 -26.27 -12.40
C ALA A 564 13.94 -26.68 -12.30
N THR A 565 13.55 -27.04 -11.09
CA THR A 565 12.14 -27.09 -10.66
C THR A 565 11.91 -26.07 -9.57
N LEU A 566 10.86 -25.29 -9.71
CA LEU A 566 10.49 -24.21 -8.81
C LEU A 566 9.06 -24.46 -8.30
N LEU A 567 8.89 -24.44 -6.99
CA LEU A 567 7.58 -24.45 -6.36
C LEU A 567 7.27 -23.03 -5.89
N VAL A 568 6.26 -22.42 -6.48
CA VAL A 568 5.83 -21.05 -6.16
C VAL A 568 4.53 -21.07 -5.40
N ARG A 569 4.46 -20.28 -4.33
CA ARG A 569 3.29 -20.13 -3.44
C ARG A 569 2.16 -19.35 -4.14
N PRO A 570 0.91 -19.47 -3.66
CA PRO A 570 -0.22 -18.70 -4.19
C PRO A 570 -0.03 -17.18 -4.13
N ASP A 571 0.79 -16.67 -3.18
CA ASP A 571 1.14 -15.25 -3.08
C ASP A 571 2.32 -14.84 -3.98
N GLY A 572 2.79 -15.73 -4.86
CA GLY A 572 3.80 -15.43 -5.87
C GLY A 572 5.22 -15.37 -5.33
N HIS A 573 5.55 -16.08 -4.23
CA HIS A 573 6.92 -16.23 -3.77
C HIS A 573 7.41 -17.66 -3.97
N ILE A 574 8.67 -17.83 -4.34
CA ILE A 574 9.30 -19.13 -4.56
C ILE A 574 9.49 -19.80 -3.19
N ALA A 575 8.79 -20.89 -2.97
CA ALA A 575 8.86 -21.61 -1.70
C ALA A 575 9.99 -22.65 -1.66
N TRP A 576 10.35 -23.20 -2.83
CA TRP A 576 11.37 -24.22 -2.95
C TRP A 576 11.93 -24.25 -4.38
N ARG A 577 13.20 -24.62 -4.50
CA ARG A 577 13.90 -24.82 -5.76
C ARG A 577 14.70 -26.12 -5.72
N SER A 578 14.73 -26.85 -6.84
CA SER A 578 15.66 -27.93 -7.11
C SER A 578 16.43 -27.66 -8.39
N THR A 579 17.74 -27.71 -8.34
CA THR A 579 18.68 -27.61 -9.47
C THR A 579 19.47 -28.88 -9.67
N ALA A 580 18.98 -30.01 -9.13
CA ALA A 580 19.60 -31.32 -9.30
C ALA A 580 19.70 -31.70 -10.80
N PRO A 581 20.67 -32.54 -11.23
CA PRO A 581 20.81 -32.93 -12.64
C PRO A 581 19.59 -33.71 -13.19
N GLN A 582 18.82 -34.34 -12.33
CA GLN A 582 17.58 -35.05 -12.68
C GLN A 582 16.34 -34.30 -12.17
N PRO A 583 15.21 -34.36 -12.87
CA PRO A 583 13.96 -33.84 -12.36
C PRO A 583 13.62 -34.46 -11.01
N PRO A 584 13.03 -33.68 -10.07
CA PRO A 584 12.65 -34.23 -8.77
C PRO A 584 11.56 -35.30 -8.91
N SER A 585 11.58 -36.27 -8.03
CA SER A 585 10.53 -37.28 -7.88
C SER A 585 9.27 -36.67 -7.25
N LEU A 586 8.15 -37.37 -7.35
CA LEU A 586 6.91 -37.01 -6.65
C LEU A 586 7.11 -36.90 -5.14
N ASP A 587 7.92 -37.82 -4.57
CA ASP A 587 8.21 -37.83 -3.13
C ASP A 587 9.00 -36.59 -2.69
N GLU A 588 9.95 -36.10 -3.49
CA GLU A 588 10.72 -34.89 -3.20
C GLU A 588 9.85 -33.63 -3.24
N VAL A 589 8.97 -33.50 -4.25
CA VAL A 589 8.03 -32.37 -4.34
C VAL A 589 7.00 -32.44 -3.20
N SER A 590 6.48 -33.63 -2.91
CA SER A 590 5.56 -33.87 -1.79
C SER A 590 6.20 -33.53 -0.45
N ALA A 591 7.46 -33.92 -0.23
CA ALA A 591 8.21 -33.59 0.97
C ALA A 591 8.44 -32.07 1.12
N ALA A 592 8.69 -31.35 0.01
CA ALA A 592 8.80 -29.90 0.02
C ALA A 592 7.45 -29.25 0.39
N LEU A 593 6.36 -29.69 -0.22
CA LEU A 593 5.00 -29.20 0.09
C LEU A 593 4.63 -29.48 1.55
N CYS A 594 4.87 -30.70 2.04
CA CYS A 594 4.58 -31.07 3.43
C CYS A 594 5.32 -30.18 4.43
N ALA A 595 6.58 -29.88 4.17
CA ALA A 595 7.37 -28.99 5.03
C ALA A 595 6.80 -27.56 5.03
N ILE A 596 6.46 -27.01 3.86
CA ILE A 596 5.88 -25.67 3.70
C ILE A 596 4.51 -25.57 4.37
N LEU A 597 3.65 -26.59 4.18
CA LEU A 597 2.29 -26.65 4.72
C LEU A 597 2.24 -27.17 6.17
N GLN A 598 3.39 -27.62 6.71
CA GLN A 598 3.51 -28.16 8.07
C GLN A 598 2.55 -29.32 8.34
N ILE A 599 2.49 -30.28 7.40
CA ILE A 599 1.67 -31.49 7.46
C ILE A 599 2.48 -32.74 7.18
N THR A 600 1.90 -33.91 7.47
CA THR A 600 2.48 -35.21 7.10
C THR A 600 2.15 -35.58 5.65
N PRO A 601 2.96 -36.42 4.97
CA PRO A 601 2.67 -36.88 3.61
C PRO A 601 1.31 -37.59 3.46
N SER A 602 0.87 -38.32 4.46
CA SER A 602 -0.44 -38.98 4.46
C SER A 602 -1.59 -38.00 4.35
N ARG A 603 -1.45 -36.80 4.90
CA ARG A 603 -2.46 -35.74 4.85
C ARG A 603 -2.48 -35.01 3.49
N LEU A 604 -1.33 -34.90 2.84
CA LEU A 604 -1.22 -34.26 1.52
C LEU A 604 -2.01 -35.04 0.44
N LEU A 605 -1.96 -36.38 0.50
CA LEU A 605 -2.53 -37.28 -0.52
C LEU A 605 -4.00 -37.64 -0.27
N GLN A 606 -4.63 -37.14 0.78
CA GLN A 606 -6.07 -37.38 1.01
C GLN A 606 -6.91 -36.67 -0.07
N PRO A 607 -7.85 -37.36 -0.71
CA PRO A 607 -8.79 -36.74 -1.65
C PRO A 607 -9.56 -35.62 -0.96
N LEU A 608 -9.96 -34.61 -1.73
CA LEU A 608 -10.93 -33.62 -1.27
C LEU A 608 -12.25 -34.32 -0.95
N ASP A 609 -12.62 -34.42 0.32
CA ASP A 609 -13.98 -34.81 0.69
C ASP A 609 -14.93 -33.71 0.21
N ASN A 610 -15.82 -34.07 -0.76
CA ASN A 610 -16.82 -33.18 -1.33
C ASN A 610 -17.84 -32.63 -0.30
N LYS A 611 -17.71 -32.98 0.98
CA LYS A 611 -18.59 -32.52 2.07
C LYS A 611 -18.20 -31.17 2.65
N ASP A 612 -16.99 -30.71 2.42
CA ASP A 612 -16.48 -29.43 2.98
C ASP A 612 -16.62 -28.25 1.99
N MET A 613 -17.23 -28.48 0.83
CA MET A 613 -17.48 -27.46 -0.21
C MET A 613 -18.94 -27.01 -0.33
N GLN A 614 -19.77 -27.31 0.68
CA GLN A 614 -21.17 -26.81 0.72
C GLN A 614 -21.37 -25.73 1.76
#